data_19c66f98061cf87b49ae52616fb69c8f
#
_entry.id   19c66f98061cf87b49ae52616fb69c8f
#
_cell.length_a   1.000
_cell.length_b   1.000
_cell.length_c   1.000
_cell.angle_alpha   90.00
_cell.angle_beta   90.00
_cell.angle_gamma   90.00
#
_symmetry.space_group_name_H-M   'P 1'
#
loop_
_entity.id
_entity.type
_entity.pdbx_description
1 polymer ?
#
loop_
_entity_poly.entity_id
_entity_poly.type
_entity_poly.pdbx_seq_one_letter_code
_entity_poly.pdbx_strand_id
1 'polypeptide(L)'
;MKIIVLKFGGTSVGTTDRIKNVAKIIVKYKKKYNVIVLSSAMSGVTNNLINLSKKISKNFSDSEYDVLVSSGEQVSCALISGELINKGFNSRSWMSWQIPIITEGKYKFSRIIKINKSQIMSYLKKGGIPIITGFQGINNKNRITT
;
A
#
# COMPACT_ATOMS: atom_id res chain seq x y z
N MET A 1 23.89 1.09 2.25
CA MET A 1 23.25 -0.25 2.33
C MET A 1 22.45 -0.49 1.06
N LYS A 2 22.40 -1.75 0.58
CA LYS A 2 21.56 -2.17 -0.56
C LYS A 2 20.07 -1.99 -0.22
N ILE A 3 19.24 -1.71 -1.23
CA ILE A 3 17.78 -1.60 -1.07
C ILE A 3 17.16 -2.96 -1.35
N ILE A 4 16.18 -3.35 -0.53
CA ILE A 4 15.31 -4.49 -0.79
C ILE A 4 13.85 -4.04 -0.75
N VAL A 5 13.05 -4.59 -1.65
CA VAL A 5 11.60 -4.38 -1.66
C VAL A 5 10.92 -5.67 -1.20
N LEU A 6 10.14 -5.58 -0.13
CA LEU A 6 9.36 -6.70 0.40
C LEU A 6 7.89 -6.49 0.05
N LYS A 7 7.29 -7.45 -0.66
CA LYS A 7 5.85 -7.42 -0.98
C LYS A 7 5.11 -8.44 -0.12
N PHE A 8 4.08 -7.99 0.59
CA PHE A 8 3.18 -8.84 1.37
C PHE A 8 1.79 -8.87 0.74
N GLY A 9 1.34 -10.07 0.38
CA GLY A 9 -0.01 -10.31 -0.13
C GLY A 9 -1.05 -10.37 0.99
N GLY A 10 -2.33 -10.33 0.62
CA GLY A 10 -3.45 -10.27 1.56
C GLY A 10 -3.46 -11.38 2.61
N THR A 11 -3.06 -12.60 2.26
CA THR A 11 -2.94 -13.71 3.21
C THR A 11 -1.85 -13.47 4.25
N SER A 12 -0.74 -12.84 3.87
CA SER A 12 0.36 -12.52 4.79
C SER A 12 -0.01 -11.44 5.80
N VAL A 13 -0.98 -10.59 5.50
CA VAL A 13 -1.46 -9.49 6.34
C VAL A 13 -2.91 -9.68 6.81
N GLY A 14 -3.45 -10.91 6.70
CA GLY A 14 -4.87 -11.22 6.87
C GLY A 14 -5.41 -11.07 8.29
N THR A 15 -4.56 -11.04 9.31
CA THR A 15 -4.94 -10.86 10.71
C THR A 15 -3.93 -9.96 11.43
N THR A 16 -4.32 -9.44 12.59
CA THR A 16 -3.41 -8.62 13.43
C THR A 16 -2.15 -9.40 13.85
N ASP A 17 -2.25 -10.70 14.13
CA ASP A 17 -1.08 -11.52 14.47
C ASP A 17 -0.15 -11.70 13.26
N ARG A 18 -0.72 -11.85 12.06
CA ARG A 18 0.07 -11.88 10.82
C ARG A 18 0.76 -10.53 10.55
N ILE A 19 0.10 -9.41 10.81
CA ILE A 19 0.70 -8.06 10.76
C ILE A 19 1.91 -7.98 11.70
N LYS A 20 1.78 -8.43 12.96
CA LYS A 20 2.91 -8.49 13.92
C LYS A 20 4.06 -9.37 13.40
N ASN A 21 3.73 -10.49 12.74
CA ASN A 21 4.74 -11.37 12.14
C ASN A 21 5.45 -10.72 10.94
N VAL A 22 4.69 -10.04 10.08
CA VAL A 22 5.24 -9.22 8.98
C VAL A 22 6.22 -8.18 9.52
N ALA A 23 5.87 -7.47 10.58
CA ALA A 23 6.77 -6.50 11.21
C ALA A 23 8.08 -7.16 11.71
N LYS A 24 8.03 -8.38 12.30
CA LYS A 24 9.23 -9.14 12.68
C LYS A 24 10.13 -9.45 11.48
N ILE A 25 9.52 -9.85 10.35
CA ILE A 25 10.25 -10.11 9.09
C ILE A 25 10.94 -8.83 8.60
N ILE A 26 10.21 -7.71 8.56
CA ILE A 26 10.75 -6.41 8.12
C ILE A 26 11.95 -6.01 8.98
N VAL A 27 11.83 -6.12 10.31
CA VAL A 27 12.92 -5.81 11.27
C VAL A 27 14.15 -6.68 11.00
N LYS A 28 13.97 -7.97 10.71
CA LYS A 28 15.08 -8.87 10.36
C LYS A 28 15.86 -8.39 9.13
N TYR A 29 15.13 -7.98 8.07
CA TYR A 29 15.77 -7.47 6.85
C TYR A 29 16.37 -6.07 7.05
N LYS A 30 15.76 -5.22 7.89
CA LYS A 30 16.25 -3.86 8.18
C LYS A 30 17.67 -3.85 8.76
N LYS A 31 18.09 -4.91 9.44
CA LYS A 31 19.47 -5.05 9.96
C LYS A 31 20.54 -5.04 8.87
N LYS A 32 20.20 -5.42 7.63
CA LYS A 32 21.14 -5.58 6.52
C LYS A 32 20.85 -4.70 5.30
N TYR A 33 19.63 -4.18 5.19
CA TYR A 33 19.13 -3.51 4.00
C TYR A 33 18.38 -2.21 4.33
N ASN A 34 18.29 -1.32 3.35
CA ASN A 34 17.27 -0.29 3.31
C ASN A 34 15.99 -0.96 2.79
N VAL A 35 14.96 -1.03 3.62
CA VAL A 35 13.73 -1.79 3.32
C VAL A 35 12.63 -0.87 2.84
N ILE A 36 12.03 -1.21 1.69
CA ILE A 36 10.76 -0.68 1.20
C ILE A 36 9.74 -1.82 1.31
N VAL A 37 8.54 -1.51 1.76
CA VAL A 37 7.47 -2.50 1.89
C VAL A 37 6.30 -2.12 0.99
N LEU A 38 5.76 -3.09 0.25
CA LEU A 38 4.46 -3.00 -0.41
C LEU A 38 3.48 -3.93 0.30
N SER A 39 2.31 -3.43 0.66
CA SER A 39 1.25 -4.23 1.27
C SER A 39 -0.02 -4.23 0.44
N SER A 40 -0.64 -5.40 0.32
CA SER A 40 -2.01 -5.56 -0.16
C SER A 40 -3.00 -5.34 0.98
N ALA A 41 -4.28 -5.21 0.65
CA ALA A 41 -5.37 -5.27 1.63
C ALA A 41 -5.33 -6.59 2.42
N MET A 42 -5.86 -6.57 3.63
CA MET A 42 -6.05 -7.78 4.43
C MET A 42 -6.98 -8.77 3.71
N SER A 43 -6.78 -10.06 3.96
CA SER A 43 -7.58 -11.13 3.32
C SER A 43 -9.08 -10.88 3.48
N GLY A 44 -9.83 -10.97 2.38
CA GLY A 44 -11.27 -10.77 2.35
C GLY A 44 -11.74 -9.30 2.28
N VAL A 45 -10.89 -8.32 2.65
CA VAL A 45 -11.29 -6.90 2.69
C VAL A 45 -11.69 -6.39 1.31
N THR A 46 -10.90 -6.64 0.28
CA THR A 46 -11.22 -6.20 -1.09
C THR A 46 -12.55 -6.79 -1.56
N ASN A 47 -12.81 -8.08 -1.30
CA ASN A 47 -14.08 -8.71 -1.66
C ASN A 47 -15.27 -8.08 -0.92
N ASN A 48 -15.09 -7.74 0.36
CA ASN A 48 -16.14 -7.06 1.14
C ASN A 48 -16.43 -5.67 0.55
N LEU A 49 -15.42 -4.90 0.17
CA LEU A 49 -15.58 -3.58 -0.45
C LEU A 49 -16.29 -3.69 -1.82
N ILE A 50 -15.93 -4.69 -2.63
CA ILE A 50 -16.62 -5.00 -3.89
C ILE A 50 -18.10 -5.34 -3.65
N ASN A 51 -18.38 -6.13 -2.63
CA ASN A 51 -19.76 -6.49 -2.29
C ASN A 51 -20.57 -5.27 -1.81
N LEU A 52 -19.94 -4.34 -1.10
CA LEU A 52 -20.59 -3.08 -0.71
C LEU A 52 -20.97 -2.24 -1.93
N SER A 53 -20.09 -2.08 -2.92
CA SER A 53 -20.41 -1.33 -4.14
C SER A 53 -21.61 -1.93 -4.89
N LYS A 54 -21.64 -3.29 -5.00
CA LYS A 54 -22.75 -4.00 -5.66
C LYS A 54 -24.10 -3.85 -4.94
N LYS A 55 -24.09 -3.73 -3.60
CA LYS A 55 -25.30 -3.48 -2.81
C LYS A 55 -25.86 -2.07 -3.00
N ILE A 56 -24.98 -1.10 -3.28
CA ILE A 56 -25.41 0.28 -3.56
C ILE A 56 -25.99 0.40 -4.98
N SER A 57 -25.29 -0.16 -5.99
CA SER A 57 -25.78 -0.11 -7.37
C SER A 57 -25.15 -1.20 -8.22
N LYS A 58 -25.95 -1.79 -9.13
CA LYS A 58 -25.43 -2.69 -10.18
C LYS A 58 -24.51 -1.96 -11.15
N ASN A 59 -24.74 -0.66 -11.35
CA ASN A 59 -23.95 0.22 -12.23
C ASN A 59 -23.11 1.19 -11.42
N PHE A 60 -22.42 0.68 -10.38
CA PHE A 60 -21.54 1.51 -9.55
C PHE A 60 -20.40 2.11 -10.39
N SER A 61 -20.17 3.41 -10.24
CA SER A 61 -19.13 4.13 -11.02
C SER A 61 -17.76 3.49 -10.88
N ASP A 62 -17.08 3.23 -12.00
CA ASP A 62 -15.75 2.64 -12.00
C ASP A 62 -14.71 3.52 -11.29
N SER A 63 -14.83 4.85 -11.40
CA SER A 63 -13.96 5.78 -10.71
C SER A 63 -14.14 5.75 -9.19
N GLU A 64 -15.37 5.58 -8.70
CA GLU A 64 -15.64 5.44 -7.26
C GLU A 64 -15.34 4.02 -6.76
N TYR A 65 -15.45 3.03 -7.64
CA TYR A 65 -14.99 1.67 -7.35
C TYR A 65 -13.51 1.63 -7.02
N ASP A 66 -12.66 2.28 -7.84
CA ASP A 66 -11.22 2.34 -7.60
C ASP A 66 -10.90 3.05 -6.27
N VAL A 67 -11.57 4.14 -5.95
CA VAL A 67 -11.45 4.81 -4.64
C VAL A 67 -11.82 3.86 -3.50
N LEU A 68 -12.96 3.17 -3.63
CA LEU A 68 -13.45 2.27 -2.59
C LEU A 68 -12.49 1.10 -2.35
N VAL A 69 -12.13 0.35 -3.39
CA VAL A 69 -11.31 -0.86 -3.22
C VAL A 69 -9.89 -0.55 -2.77
N SER A 70 -9.32 0.57 -3.19
CA SER A 70 -7.98 1.01 -2.77
C SER A 70 -7.85 1.36 -1.29
N SER A 71 -8.97 1.58 -0.59
CA SER A 71 -8.96 1.87 0.86
C SER A 71 -8.48 0.69 1.71
N GLY A 72 -8.63 -0.53 1.20
CA GLY A 72 -8.22 -1.73 1.92
C GLY A 72 -6.72 -1.79 2.19
N GLU A 73 -5.90 -1.34 1.26
CA GLU A 73 -4.44 -1.30 1.41
C GLU A 73 -4.00 -0.24 2.42
N GLN A 74 -4.75 0.85 2.59
CA GLN A 74 -4.46 1.89 3.57
C GLN A 74 -4.49 1.33 4.99
N VAL A 75 -5.48 0.47 5.29
CA VAL A 75 -5.62 -0.17 6.59
C VAL A 75 -4.39 -1.03 6.91
N SER A 76 -4.01 -1.94 6.03
CA SER A 76 -2.87 -2.83 6.27
C SER A 76 -1.55 -2.07 6.40
N CYS A 77 -1.33 -1.05 5.55
CA CYS A 77 -0.13 -0.21 5.62
C CYS A 77 -0.03 0.55 6.94
N ALA A 78 -1.14 1.13 7.41
CA ALA A 78 -1.18 1.83 8.68
C ALA A 78 -0.89 0.89 9.86
N LEU A 79 -1.47 -0.31 9.88
CA LEU A 79 -1.24 -1.31 10.92
C LEU A 79 0.21 -1.80 10.95
N ILE A 80 0.81 -2.09 9.79
CA ILE A 80 2.23 -2.48 9.71
C ILE A 80 3.12 -1.34 10.20
N SER A 81 2.87 -0.11 9.73
CA SER A 81 3.65 1.06 10.14
C SER A 81 3.54 1.32 11.64
N GLY A 82 2.33 1.25 12.19
CA GLY A 82 2.08 1.41 13.64
C GLY A 82 2.83 0.37 14.47
N GLU A 83 2.81 -0.90 14.05
CA GLU A 83 3.55 -1.96 14.76
C GLU A 83 5.07 -1.76 14.68
N LEU A 84 5.60 -1.26 13.56
CA LEU A 84 7.04 -0.94 13.44
C LEU A 84 7.41 0.26 14.32
N ILE A 85 6.57 1.29 14.43
CA ILE A 85 6.77 2.43 15.32
C ILE A 85 6.76 1.96 16.77
N ASN A 86 5.81 1.10 17.15
CA ASN A 86 5.75 0.51 18.50
C ASN A 86 7.02 -0.29 18.85
N LYS A 87 7.73 -0.83 17.85
CA LYS A 87 9.04 -1.50 17.99
C LYS A 87 10.24 -0.55 17.95
N GLY A 88 10.04 0.75 17.93
CA GLY A 88 11.10 1.77 17.94
C GLY A 88 11.69 2.08 16.56
N PHE A 89 11.05 1.67 15.46
CA PHE A 89 11.51 1.97 14.12
C PHE A 89 10.84 3.21 13.54
N ASN A 90 11.59 4.04 12.83
CA ASN A 90 11.03 5.13 12.03
C ASN A 90 10.30 4.54 10.81
N SER A 91 8.99 4.46 10.87
CA SER A 91 8.14 3.92 9.81
C SER A 91 7.00 4.87 9.44
N ARG A 92 6.55 4.82 8.20
CA ARG A 92 5.43 5.62 7.72
C ARG A 92 4.71 4.90 6.58
N SER A 93 3.37 4.93 6.60
CA SER A 93 2.55 4.53 5.46
C SER A 93 2.54 5.62 4.38
N TRP A 94 2.56 5.20 3.11
CA TRP A 94 2.59 6.06 1.94
C TRP A 94 1.50 5.65 0.95
N MET A 95 0.65 6.61 0.61
CA MET A 95 -0.39 6.42 -0.39
C MET A 95 0.10 6.85 -1.78
N SER A 96 -0.53 6.37 -2.83
CA SER A 96 -0.11 6.63 -4.22
C SER A 96 -0.01 8.12 -4.58
N TRP A 97 -0.86 8.97 -4.02
CA TRP A 97 -0.81 10.42 -4.25
C TRP A 97 0.32 11.12 -3.51
N GLN A 98 0.82 10.55 -2.41
CA GLN A 98 1.95 11.12 -1.65
C GLN A 98 3.30 10.84 -2.33
N ILE A 99 3.39 9.76 -3.09
CA ILE A 99 4.54 9.35 -3.90
C ILE A 99 4.10 9.16 -5.35
N PRO A 100 3.68 10.20 -6.06
CA PRO A 100 2.85 10.06 -7.25
C PRO A 100 3.20 8.84 -8.12
N ILE A 101 2.37 7.79 -7.98
CA ILE A 101 2.37 6.60 -8.85
C ILE A 101 1.41 6.92 -9.98
N ILE A 102 1.96 7.46 -11.07
CA ILE A 102 1.16 7.94 -12.20
C ILE A 102 0.71 6.75 -13.04
N THR A 103 -0.56 6.76 -13.37
CA THR A 103 -1.19 5.70 -14.17
C THR A 103 -1.90 6.28 -15.39
N GLU A 104 -2.13 5.42 -16.38
CA GLU A 104 -2.97 5.67 -17.54
C GLU A 104 -3.89 4.49 -17.81
N GLY A 105 -4.92 4.71 -18.62
CA GLY A 105 -5.89 3.67 -19.01
C GLY A 105 -7.24 3.84 -18.34
N LYS A 106 -8.03 2.78 -18.39
CA LYS A 106 -9.38 2.73 -17.82
C LYS A 106 -9.30 2.41 -16.32
N TYR A 107 -10.23 2.95 -15.53
CA TYR A 107 -10.44 2.50 -14.16
C TYR A 107 -10.54 0.97 -14.07
N LYS A 108 -10.13 0.36 -12.97
CA LYS A 108 -10.01 -1.09 -12.74
C LYS A 108 -8.93 -1.81 -13.54
N PHE A 109 -8.32 -1.16 -14.55
CA PHE A 109 -7.33 -1.74 -15.47
C PHE A 109 -6.22 -0.75 -15.82
N SER A 110 -5.90 0.14 -14.89
CA SER A 110 -4.89 1.17 -15.14
C SER A 110 -3.46 0.60 -15.09
N ARG A 111 -2.58 1.16 -15.92
CA ARG A 111 -1.16 0.79 -15.95
C ARG A 111 -0.30 1.90 -15.38
N ILE A 112 0.70 1.52 -14.59
CA ILE A 112 1.69 2.44 -14.06
C ILE A 112 2.61 2.87 -15.22
N ILE A 113 2.74 4.20 -15.42
CA ILE A 113 3.64 4.78 -16.42
C ILE A 113 4.83 5.50 -15.78
N LYS A 114 4.68 5.97 -14.53
CA LYS A 114 5.76 6.68 -13.84
C LYS A 114 5.59 6.58 -12.32
N ILE A 115 6.71 6.50 -11.60
CA ILE A 115 6.73 6.59 -10.13
C ILE A 115 7.71 7.69 -9.73
N ASN A 116 7.25 8.66 -8.95
CA ASN A 116 8.13 9.65 -8.34
C ASN A 116 8.71 9.11 -7.03
N LYS A 117 9.92 8.61 -7.10
CA LYS A 117 10.60 7.98 -5.96
C LYS A 117 11.35 8.94 -5.02
N SER A 118 11.37 10.24 -5.32
CA SER A 118 12.23 11.21 -4.60
C SER A 118 11.97 11.23 -3.09
N GLN A 119 10.72 11.31 -2.68
CA GLN A 119 10.34 11.35 -1.27
C GLN A 119 10.66 10.03 -0.54
N ILE A 120 10.40 8.87 -1.19
CA ILE A 120 10.73 7.55 -0.63
C ILE A 120 12.23 7.40 -0.44
N MET A 121 13.02 7.81 -1.44
CA MET A 121 14.49 7.75 -1.35
C MET A 121 15.05 8.68 -0.27
N SER A 122 14.48 9.88 -0.12
CA SER A 122 14.83 10.80 0.98
C SER A 122 14.51 10.19 2.34
N TYR A 123 13.32 9.58 2.49
CA TYR A 123 12.91 8.94 3.73
C TYR A 123 13.79 7.73 4.10
N LEU A 124 14.15 6.90 3.11
CA LEU A 124 15.09 5.79 3.27
C LEU A 124 16.48 6.25 3.74
N LYS A 125 17.01 7.34 3.16
CA LYS A 125 18.31 7.92 3.55
C LYS A 125 18.34 8.36 5.02
N LYS A 126 17.18 8.76 5.57
CA LYS A 126 17.01 9.10 6.99
C LYS A 126 16.76 7.87 7.89
N GLY A 127 16.99 6.66 7.37
CA GLY A 127 16.80 5.40 8.11
C GLY A 127 15.35 4.92 8.19
N GLY A 128 14.40 5.60 7.55
CA GLY A 128 12.98 5.25 7.58
C GLY A 128 12.65 3.95 6.84
N ILE A 129 11.51 3.36 7.19
CA ILE A 129 10.92 2.18 6.54
C ILE A 129 9.59 2.62 5.92
N PRO A 130 9.55 2.92 4.62
CA PRO A 130 8.31 3.27 3.93
C PRO A 130 7.44 2.02 3.71
N ILE A 131 6.18 2.10 4.11
CA ILE A 131 5.14 1.09 3.86
C ILE A 131 4.21 1.67 2.79
N ILE A 132 4.26 1.13 1.59
CA ILE A 132 3.57 1.68 0.42
C ILE A 132 2.33 0.84 0.14
N THR A 133 1.21 1.52 -0.11
CA THR A 133 -0.02 0.85 -0.55
C THR A 133 0.19 0.23 -1.93
N GLY A 134 -0.09 -1.05 -2.05
CA GLY A 134 -0.28 -1.70 -3.35
C GLY A 134 -1.59 -1.26 -4.01
N PHE A 135 -1.85 -1.76 -5.19
CA PHE A 135 -3.13 -1.68 -5.89
C PHE A 135 -3.73 -0.27 -5.99
N GLN A 136 -2.92 0.77 -6.08
CA GLN A 136 -3.40 2.13 -6.32
C GLN A 136 -2.37 3.00 -7.04
N GLY A 137 -2.89 3.86 -7.90
CA GLY A 137 -2.17 4.94 -8.56
C GLY A 137 -3.03 6.19 -8.66
N ILE A 138 -2.56 7.20 -9.36
CA ILE A 138 -3.31 8.40 -9.70
C ILE A 138 -3.20 8.68 -11.20
N ASN A 139 -4.29 9.07 -11.82
CA ASN A 139 -4.28 9.51 -13.21
C ASN A 139 -4.03 11.02 -13.35
N ASN A 140 -3.99 11.51 -14.58
CA ASN A 140 -3.79 12.94 -14.90
C ASN A 140 -4.89 13.88 -14.39
N LYS A 141 -6.02 13.34 -13.93
CA LYS A 141 -7.12 14.10 -13.30
C LYS A 141 -7.07 14.05 -11.77
N ASN A 142 -5.94 13.60 -11.19
CA ASN A 142 -5.76 13.38 -9.75
C ASN A 142 -6.81 12.42 -9.14
N ARG A 143 -7.32 11.49 -9.94
CA ARG A 143 -8.24 10.45 -9.46
C ARG A 143 -7.47 9.18 -9.13
N ILE A 144 -7.86 8.52 -8.04
CA ILE A 144 -7.33 7.20 -7.69
C ILE A 144 -7.73 6.20 -8.78
N THR A 145 -6.80 5.30 -9.11
CA THR A 145 -6.98 4.22 -10.08
C THR A 145 -6.41 2.92 -9.52
N THR A 146 -6.94 1.80 -9.97
CA THR A 146 -6.47 0.46 -9.60
C THR A 146 -6.15 -0.40 -10.82
#